data_d2ee3a2307684dc12227725a5dacdd85
#
_entry.id   d2ee3a2307684dc12227725a5dacdd85
#
_cell.length_a   1.000
_cell.length_b   1.000
_cell.length_c   1.000
_cell.angle_alpha   90.00
_cell.angle_beta   90.00
_cell.angle_gamma   90.00
#
_symmetry.space_group_name_H-M   'P 1'
#
loop_
_entity.id
_entity.type
_entity.pdbx_description
1 polymer ?
#
loop_
_entity_poly.entity_id
_entity_poly.type
_entity_poly.pdbx_seq_one_letter_code
_entity_poly.pdbx_strand_id
1 'polypeptide(L)'
;MVYFVGAGTGAADLITVRGMRLLEQADVIIYAGSLVNPELLAYAKKECEIFNSATMTLSEVLAVMQQSQEAEKMLVRLHTGDPSIYGAIREQMDELDRLGIPYESCPGVSACFGAAASLNIEYTLPGISQSLIITRMEGKTKVPTKESIESFAAHQASMAIYLSTGMLEELSQRLIAGGYEKHTPAALVYKATWKDEEAYLCTVET
;
A
#
# COMPACT_ATOMS: atom_id res chain seq x y z
N MET A 1 0.13 10.19 -21.11
CA MET A 1 -0.71 10.25 -19.90
C MET A 1 -0.31 9.15 -18.96
N VAL A 2 -0.02 9.47 -17.69
CA VAL A 2 0.38 8.51 -16.64
C VAL A 2 -0.77 8.29 -15.66
N TYR A 3 -1.08 7.02 -15.33
CA TYR A 3 -2.09 6.65 -14.33
C TYR A 3 -1.42 5.92 -13.15
N PHE A 4 -1.50 6.49 -11.95
CA PHE A 4 -1.12 5.81 -10.71
C PHE A 4 -2.30 4.95 -10.24
N VAL A 5 -2.16 3.63 -10.31
CA VAL A 5 -3.26 2.68 -10.07
C VAL A 5 -2.97 1.81 -8.87
N GLY A 6 -3.93 1.69 -7.96
CA GLY A 6 -3.90 0.75 -6.85
C GLY A 6 -4.23 -0.67 -7.31
N ALA A 7 -3.31 -1.60 -7.06
CA ALA A 7 -3.44 -3.02 -7.40
C ALA A 7 -4.39 -3.79 -6.47
N GLY A 8 -4.83 -3.17 -5.37
CA GLY A 8 -5.55 -3.88 -4.33
C GLY A 8 -4.63 -4.64 -3.37
N THR A 9 -5.23 -5.44 -2.49
CA THR A 9 -4.54 -6.09 -1.36
C THR A 9 -3.74 -7.32 -1.75
N GLY A 10 -4.16 -8.06 -2.78
CA GLY A 10 -3.50 -9.29 -3.19
C GLY A 10 -4.27 -10.09 -4.24
N ALA A 11 -5.50 -10.51 -3.96
CA ALA A 11 -6.34 -11.19 -4.94
C ALA A 11 -6.61 -10.28 -6.15
N ALA A 12 -6.45 -10.81 -7.34
CA ALA A 12 -6.54 -10.04 -8.58
C ALA A 12 -7.92 -9.42 -8.83
N ASP A 13 -8.98 -10.05 -8.33
CA ASP A 13 -10.37 -9.58 -8.42
C ASP A 13 -10.71 -8.45 -7.42
N LEU A 14 -9.79 -8.13 -6.50
CA LEU A 14 -9.92 -6.98 -5.59
C LEU A 14 -9.34 -5.67 -6.17
N ILE A 15 -8.87 -5.69 -7.39
CA ILE A 15 -8.62 -4.45 -8.13
C ILE A 15 -9.95 -3.74 -8.41
N THR A 16 -9.94 -2.42 -8.42
CA THR A 16 -11.14 -1.69 -8.83
C THR A 16 -11.45 -1.92 -10.32
N VAL A 17 -12.72 -1.90 -10.70
CA VAL A 17 -13.13 -2.00 -12.11
C VAL A 17 -12.45 -0.94 -12.99
N ARG A 18 -12.22 0.27 -12.44
CA ARG A 18 -11.47 1.32 -13.15
C ARG A 18 -10.01 0.90 -13.33
N GLY A 19 -9.35 0.41 -12.29
CA GLY A 19 -7.97 -0.06 -12.35
C GLY A 19 -7.78 -1.17 -13.38
N MET A 20 -8.67 -2.15 -13.41
CA MET A 20 -8.66 -3.22 -14.42
C MET A 20 -8.77 -2.66 -15.85
N ARG A 21 -9.74 -1.77 -16.10
CA ARG A 21 -9.90 -1.14 -17.43
C ARG A 21 -8.69 -0.32 -17.86
N LEU A 22 -8.00 0.33 -16.91
CA LEU A 22 -6.77 1.05 -17.20
C LEU A 22 -5.64 0.07 -17.58
N LEU A 23 -5.53 -1.08 -16.91
CA LEU A 23 -4.56 -2.13 -17.29
C LEU A 23 -4.84 -2.68 -18.69
N GLU A 24 -6.11 -2.94 -19.03
CA GLU A 24 -6.54 -3.42 -20.34
C GLU A 24 -6.20 -2.45 -21.49
N GLN A 25 -6.14 -1.16 -21.21
CA GLN A 25 -5.86 -0.11 -22.18
C GLN A 25 -4.38 0.30 -22.23
N ALA A 26 -3.60 -0.04 -21.21
CA ALA A 26 -2.22 0.38 -21.08
C ALA A 26 -1.32 -0.07 -22.24
N ASP A 27 -0.51 0.86 -22.74
CA ASP A 27 0.60 0.57 -23.66
C ASP A 27 1.86 0.19 -22.90
N VAL A 28 2.01 0.75 -21.69
CA VAL A 28 3.14 0.53 -20.79
C VAL A 28 2.63 0.33 -19.38
N ILE A 29 3.14 -0.69 -18.69
CA ILE A 29 2.88 -0.91 -17.25
C ILE A 29 4.21 -0.94 -16.52
N ILE A 30 4.32 -0.12 -15.45
CA ILE A 30 5.41 -0.23 -14.48
C ILE A 30 4.79 -0.70 -13.16
N TYR A 31 5.13 -1.89 -12.68
CA TYR A 31 4.57 -2.43 -11.44
C TYR A 31 5.59 -2.53 -10.31
N ALA A 32 5.11 -2.54 -9.06
CA ALA A 32 5.94 -2.46 -7.85
C ALA A 32 6.48 -3.83 -7.37
N GLY A 33 6.96 -4.66 -8.29
CA GLY A 33 7.65 -5.91 -7.99
C GLY A 33 6.78 -6.95 -7.27
N SER A 34 7.37 -7.70 -6.34
CA SER A 34 6.73 -8.85 -5.66
C SER A 34 5.56 -8.48 -4.75
N LEU A 35 5.32 -7.19 -4.51
CA LEU A 35 4.18 -6.71 -3.72
C LEU A 35 2.89 -6.56 -4.55
N VAL A 36 2.98 -6.72 -5.86
CA VAL A 36 1.84 -6.69 -6.77
C VAL A 36 1.62 -8.10 -7.31
N ASN A 37 0.38 -8.61 -7.20
CA ASN A 37 0.06 -9.93 -7.73
C ASN A 37 0.27 -9.96 -9.25
N PRO A 38 1.16 -10.82 -9.75
CA PRO A 38 1.44 -10.90 -11.18
C PRO A 38 0.23 -11.36 -12.02
N GLU A 39 -0.79 -11.97 -11.44
CA GLU A 39 -2.04 -12.32 -12.13
C GLU A 39 -2.73 -11.07 -12.71
N LEU A 40 -2.53 -9.89 -12.12
CA LEU A 40 -3.04 -8.62 -12.64
C LEU A 40 -2.45 -8.25 -14.01
N LEU A 41 -1.23 -8.69 -14.30
CA LEU A 41 -0.58 -8.41 -15.58
C LEU A 41 -1.24 -9.18 -16.74
N ALA A 42 -2.07 -10.18 -16.43
CA ALA A 42 -2.86 -10.89 -17.44
C ALA A 42 -4.00 -10.02 -18.03
N TYR A 43 -4.37 -8.92 -17.37
CA TYR A 43 -5.31 -7.95 -17.95
C TYR A 43 -4.68 -7.06 -19.02
N ALA A 44 -3.34 -6.99 -19.07
CA ALA A 44 -2.65 -6.18 -20.07
C ALA A 44 -2.86 -6.72 -21.48
N LYS A 45 -2.95 -5.83 -22.44
CA LYS A 45 -2.96 -6.22 -23.85
C LYS A 45 -1.64 -6.88 -24.26
N LYS A 46 -1.67 -7.71 -25.31
CA LYS A 46 -0.54 -8.54 -25.72
C LYS A 46 0.72 -7.73 -26.06
N GLU A 47 0.54 -6.53 -26.60
CA GLU A 47 1.62 -5.63 -27.05
C GLU A 47 2.08 -4.68 -25.91
N CYS A 48 1.54 -4.80 -24.70
CA CYS A 48 1.91 -3.94 -23.58
C CYS A 48 3.34 -4.20 -23.13
N GLU A 49 4.11 -3.13 -22.99
CA GLU A 49 5.46 -3.18 -22.42
C GLU A 49 5.36 -3.19 -20.89
N ILE A 50 6.01 -4.16 -20.24
CA ILE A 50 5.88 -4.36 -18.77
C ILE A 50 7.25 -4.23 -18.11
N PHE A 51 7.36 -3.31 -17.13
CA PHE A 51 8.56 -3.04 -16.36
C PHE A 51 8.36 -3.36 -14.88
N ASN A 52 9.36 -4.00 -14.28
CA ASN A 52 9.39 -4.26 -12.82
C ASN A 52 10.25 -3.21 -12.12
N SER A 53 9.62 -2.31 -11.37
CA SER A 53 10.35 -1.24 -10.69
C SER A 53 11.12 -1.68 -9.44
N ALA A 54 11.05 -2.93 -9.02
CA ALA A 54 11.88 -3.43 -7.91
C ALA A 54 13.39 -3.36 -8.20
N THR A 55 13.76 -3.35 -9.49
CA THR A 55 15.15 -3.27 -9.96
C THR A 55 15.47 -1.94 -10.65
N MET A 56 14.58 -0.96 -10.56
CA MET A 56 14.74 0.35 -11.20
C MET A 56 14.96 1.45 -10.16
N THR A 57 15.77 2.42 -10.51
CA THR A 57 15.89 3.70 -9.80
C THR A 57 14.72 4.62 -10.14
N LEU A 58 14.50 5.67 -9.34
CA LEU A 58 13.50 6.69 -9.64
C LEU A 58 13.73 7.32 -11.01
N SER A 59 14.98 7.63 -11.34
CA SER A 59 15.35 8.23 -12.64
C SER A 59 15.00 7.32 -13.82
N GLU A 60 15.19 6.01 -13.70
CA GLU A 60 14.82 5.05 -14.74
C GLU A 60 13.30 4.93 -14.90
N VAL A 61 12.53 4.94 -13.79
CA VAL A 61 11.06 4.95 -13.83
C VAL A 61 10.57 6.21 -14.54
N LEU A 62 11.10 7.38 -14.19
CA LEU A 62 10.75 8.66 -14.82
C LEU A 62 11.14 8.72 -16.30
N ALA A 63 12.28 8.14 -16.68
CA ALA A 63 12.68 8.04 -18.09
C ALA A 63 11.67 7.24 -18.92
N VAL A 64 11.17 6.11 -18.40
CA VAL A 64 10.11 5.33 -19.07
C VAL A 64 8.81 6.14 -19.17
N MET A 65 8.43 6.89 -18.13
CA MET A 65 7.25 7.75 -18.17
C MET A 65 7.36 8.85 -19.21
N GLN A 66 8.54 9.50 -19.31
CA GLN A 66 8.81 10.55 -20.29
C GLN A 66 8.79 9.99 -21.73
N GLN A 67 9.48 8.88 -21.99
CA GLN A 67 9.49 8.20 -23.30
C GLN A 67 8.07 7.79 -23.73
N SER A 68 7.27 7.30 -22.76
CA SER A 68 5.88 6.94 -23.03
C SER A 68 5.03 8.15 -23.41
N GLN A 69 5.25 9.30 -22.76
CA GLN A 69 4.57 10.56 -23.09
C GLN A 69 4.97 11.07 -24.49
N GLU A 70 6.25 11.04 -24.81
CA GLU A 70 6.78 11.45 -26.14
C GLU A 70 6.22 10.56 -27.27
N ALA A 71 6.00 9.28 -26.98
CA ALA A 71 5.40 8.32 -27.90
C ALA A 71 3.86 8.31 -27.89
N GLU A 72 3.22 9.24 -27.18
CA GLU A 72 1.76 9.33 -27.00
C GLU A 72 1.11 8.05 -26.41
N LYS A 73 1.90 7.25 -25.68
CA LYS A 73 1.48 6.01 -25.03
C LYS A 73 0.80 6.27 -23.68
N MET A 74 -0.22 5.45 -23.39
CA MET A 74 -0.83 5.38 -22.09
C MET A 74 0.00 4.52 -21.14
N LEU A 75 0.46 5.07 -20.02
CA LEU A 75 1.24 4.38 -19.01
C LEU A 75 0.48 4.19 -17.71
N VAL A 76 0.48 2.97 -17.19
CA VAL A 76 -0.01 2.63 -15.85
C VAL A 76 1.17 2.39 -14.91
N ARG A 77 1.24 3.15 -13.82
CA ARG A 77 2.11 2.91 -12.68
C ARG A 77 1.32 2.14 -11.62
N LEU A 78 1.51 0.82 -11.56
CA LEU A 78 0.74 -0.08 -10.70
C LEU A 78 1.42 -0.25 -9.34
N HIS A 79 0.74 0.20 -8.28
CA HIS A 79 1.19 0.15 -6.89
C HIS A 79 0.41 -0.89 -6.08
N THR A 80 1.04 -1.50 -5.08
CA THR A 80 0.36 -2.36 -4.12
C THR A 80 -0.67 -1.56 -3.31
N GLY A 81 -1.78 -2.18 -2.93
CA GLY A 81 -2.82 -1.55 -2.14
C GLY A 81 -3.42 -0.32 -2.79
N ASP A 82 -3.33 0.79 -2.11
CA ASP A 82 -3.68 2.13 -2.58
C ASP A 82 -2.41 3.00 -2.70
N PRO A 83 -2.19 3.70 -3.81
CA PRO A 83 -1.00 4.52 -4.01
C PRO A 83 -0.81 5.64 -2.98
N SER A 84 -1.89 6.13 -2.37
CA SER A 84 -1.86 7.22 -1.39
C SER A 84 -1.32 6.81 -0.03
N ILE A 85 -1.23 5.50 0.26
CA ILE A 85 -0.73 4.96 1.52
C ILE A 85 0.64 4.32 1.30
N TYR A 86 1.70 5.03 1.70
CA TYR A 86 3.11 4.62 1.58
C TYR A 86 3.57 4.24 0.16
N GLY A 87 2.88 4.74 -0.87
CA GLY A 87 3.15 4.43 -2.27
C GLY A 87 4.38 5.15 -2.85
N ALA A 88 4.98 6.10 -2.14
CA ALA A 88 6.10 6.93 -2.62
C ALA A 88 5.83 7.57 -4.00
N ILE A 89 4.58 8.02 -4.20
CA ILE A 89 4.14 8.60 -5.48
C ILE A 89 4.41 10.11 -5.58
N ARG A 90 4.55 10.82 -4.43
CA ARG A 90 4.69 12.28 -4.43
C ARG A 90 5.92 12.73 -5.19
N GLU A 91 7.07 12.08 -4.97
CA GLU A 91 8.32 12.40 -5.67
C GLU A 91 8.18 12.20 -7.20
N GLN A 92 7.45 11.16 -7.63
CA GLN A 92 7.18 10.90 -9.04
C GLN A 92 6.27 11.99 -9.62
N MET A 93 5.21 12.37 -8.90
CA MET A 93 4.27 13.43 -9.32
C MET A 93 4.97 14.79 -9.43
N ASP A 94 5.82 15.16 -8.47
CA ASP A 94 6.59 16.40 -8.50
C ASP A 94 7.47 16.50 -9.75
N GLU A 95 8.11 15.40 -10.15
CA GLU A 95 8.90 15.35 -11.37
C GLU A 95 8.04 15.38 -12.64
N LEU A 96 6.87 14.71 -12.65
CA LEU A 96 5.92 14.80 -13.75
C LEU A 96 5.38 16.23 -13.91
N ASP A 97 5.07 16.92 -12.80
CA ASP A 97 4.67 18.33 -12.81
C ASP A 97 5.77 19.20 -13.44
N ARG A 98 7.04 18.99 -13.04
CA ARG A 98 8.19 19.72 -13.60
C ARG A 98 8.38 19.48 -15.11
N LEU A 99 8.06 18.26 -15.57
CA LEU A 99 8.14 17.86 -16.98
C LEU A 99 6.89 18.22 -17.79
N GLY A 100 5.83 18.73 -17.16
CA GLY A 100 4.56 19.01 -17.82
C GLY A 100 3.82 17.74 -18.31
N ILE A 101 4.08 16.59 -17.68
CA ILE A 101 3.45 15.32 -18.03
C ILE A 101 2.17 15.14 -17.21
N PRO A 102 0.99 15.03 -17.85
CA PRO A 102 -0.27 14.87 -17.14
C PRO A 102 -0.38 13.47 -16.51
N TYR A 103 -0.96 13.43 -15.30
CA TYR A 103 -1.21 12.20 -14.57
C TYR A 103 -2.55 12.21 -13.84
N GLU A 104 -3.07 11.02 -13.55
CA GLU A 104 -4.25 10.81 -12.72
C GLU A 104 -4.01 9.64 -11.74
N SER A 105 -4.76 9.65 -10.61
CA SER A 105 -4.74 8.56 -9.64
C SER A 105 -6.05 7.77 -9.68
N CYS A 106 -5.92 6.45 -9.66
CA CYS A 106 -7.00 5.50 -9.49
C CYS A 106 -6.84 4.78 -8.16
N PRO A 107 -7.76 4.94 -7.20
CA PRO A 107 -7.63 4.33 -5.87
C PRO A 107 -7.67 2.81 -5.94
N GLY A 108 -7.11 2.17 -4.92
CA GLY A 108 -7.16 0.73 -4.70
C GLY A 108 -7.58 0.37 -3.29
N VAL A 109 -7.79 -0.92 -3.04
CA VAL A 109 -8.09 -1.43 -1.69
C VAL A 109 -6.79 -1.57 -0.93
N SER A 110 -6.60 -0.78 0.12
CA SER A 110 -5.38 -0.81 0.95
C SER A 110 -5.32 -2.08 1.82
N ALA A 111 -4.10 -2.53 2.15
CA ALA A 111 -3.85 -3.79 2.85
C ALA A 111 -4.59 -3.92 4.19
N CYS A 112 -4.80 -2.83 4.93
CA CYS A 112 -5.56 -2.89 6.18
C CYS A 112 -7.01 -3.35 5.98
N PHE A 113 -7.66 -2.95 4.88
CA PHE A 113 -9.01 -3.40 4.57
C PHE A 113 -9.05 -4.86 4.12
N GLY A 114 -8.02 -5.32 3.40
CA GLY A 114 -7.85 -6.73 3.10
C GLY A 114 -7.66 -7.58 4.36
N ALA A 115 -6.80 -7.12 5.28
CA ALA A 115 -6.60 -7.79 6.56
C ALA A 115 -7.90 -7.85 7.40
N ALA A 116 -8.67 -6.76 7.45
CA ALA A 116 -9.96 -6.76 8.12
C ALA A 116 -10.95 -7.75 7.51
N ALA A 117 -10.99 -7.84 6.17
CA ALA A 117 -11.83 -8.80 5.46
C ALA A 117 -11.42 -10.25 5.74
N SER A 118 -10.11 -10.55 5.70
CA SER A 118 -9.58 -11.88 6.03
C SER A 118 -9.92 -12.34 7.45
N LEU A 119 -9.95 -11.39 8.39
CA LEU A 119 -10.27 -11.64 9.80
C LEU A 119 -11.77 -11.54 10.12
N ASN A 120 -12.59 -11.05 9.19
CA ASN A 120 -14.01 -10.73 9.40
C ASN A 120 -14.22 -9.77 10.59
N ILE A 121 -13.41 -8.71 10.66
CA ILE A 121 -13.48 -7.69 11.73
C ILE A 121 -13.90 -6.33 11.19
N GLU A 122 -14.38 -5.50 12.11
CA GLU A 122 -14.62 -4.07 11.90
C GLU A 122 -13.69 -3.27 12.81
N TYR A 123 -13.06 -2.22 12.28
CA TYR A 123 -12.18 -1.34 13.07
C TYR A 123 -12.95 -0.40 14.00
N THR A 124 -14.18 -0.05 13.64
CA THR A 124 -14.99 0.97 14.32
C THR A 124 -16.10 0.33 15.14
N LEU A 125 -15.77 -0.07 16.37
CA LEU A 125 -16.70 -0.76 17.28
C LEU A 125 -17.30 0.20 18.30
N PRO A 126 -18.65 0.25 18.44
CA PRO A 126 -19.33 1.08 19.45
C PRO A 126 -18.82 0.77 20.86
N GLY A 127 -18.47 1.82 21.62
CA GLY A 127 -17.99 1.70 22.98
C GLY A 127 -16.54 1.21 23.15
N ILE A 128 -15.85 0.87 22.04
CA ILE A 128 -14.45 0.43 22.05
C ILE A 128 -13.59 1.46 21.30
N SER A 129 -13.76 1.59 20.01
CA SER A 129 -13.03 2.57 19.19
C SER A 129 -13.89 3.00 18.00
N GLN A 130 -13.92 4.29 17.73
CA GLN A 130 -14.59 4.87 16.55
C GLN A 130 -13.59 5.49 15.56
N SER A 131 -12.30 5.16 15.73
CA SER A 131 -11.22 5.71 14.92
C SER A 131 -10.27 4.61 14.45
N LEU A 132 -9.73 4.77 13.27
CA LEU A 132 -8.64 3.95 12.74
C LEU A 132 -7.42 4.83 12.48
N ILE A 133 -6.31 4.54 13.14
CA ILE A 133 -5.02 5.18 12.91
C ILE A 133 -4.19 4.28 11.99
N ILE A 134 -3.85 4.79 10.82
CA ILE A 134 -2.91 4.13 9.90
C ILE A 134 -1.54 4.74 10.12
N THR A 135 -0.57 3.92 10.52
CA THR A 135 0.78 4.39 10.84
C THR A 135 1.83 3.32 10.55
N ARG A 136 3.09 3.62 10.88
CA ARG A 136 4.22 2.71 10.82
C ARG A 136 5.25 3.02 11.90
N MET A 137 6.13 2.08 12.19
CA MET A 137 7.35 2.33 12.96
C MET A 137 8.35 3.19 12.17
N GLU A 138 9.22 3.89 12.88
CA GLU A 138 10.42 4.45 12.26
C GLU A 138 11.30 3.34 11.69
N GLY A 139 11.79 3.58 10.49
CA GLY A 139 12.78 2.72 9.83
C GLY A 139 13.89 3.60 9.26
N LYS A 140 14.26 3.38 8.01
CA LYS A 140 15.22 4.24 7.29
C LYS A 140 14.75 5.71 7.18
N THR A 141 13.45 5.94 7.13
CA THR A 141 12.82 7.26 7.14
C THR A 141 12.25 7.53 8.52
N LYS A 142 12.49 8.73 9.03
CA LYS A 142 11.96 9.18 10.33
C LYS A 142 10.45 9.36 10.29
N VAL A 143 9.83 9.22 11.44
CA VAL A 143 8.44 9.59 11.71
C VAL A 143 8.45 10.84 12.58
N PRO A 144 7.57 11.83 12.35
CA PRO A 144 7.46 12.99 13.22
C PRO A 144 7.21 12.57 14.67
N THR A 145 7.85 13.24 15.64
CA THR A 145 7.76 12.86 17.06
C THR A 145 6.31 12.79 17.57
N LYS A 146 5.44 13.66 17.06
CA LYS A 146 4.00 13.66 17.39
C LYS A 146 3.23 12.45 16.86
N GLU A 147 3.82 11.74 15.91
CA GLU A 147 3.26 10.56 15.24
C GLU A 147 3.97 9.28 15.69
N SER A 148 4.68 9.33 16.82
CA SER A 148 5.29 8.13 17.40
C SER A 148 4.24 7.09 17.77
N ILE A 149 4.62 5.82 17.81
CA ILE A 149 3.72 4.73 18.23
C ILE A 149 3.10 5.02 19.61
N GLU A 150 3.91 5.52 20.56
CA GLU A 150 3.43 5.85 21.91
C GLU A 150 2.40 6.99 21.87
N SER A 151 2.63 8.02 21.05
CA SER A 151 1.69 9.14 20.91
C SER A 151 0.34 8.67 20.36
N PHE A 152 0.34 7.80 19.36
CA PHE A 152 -0.89 7.25 18.78
C PHE A 152 -1.54 6.24 19.73
N ALA A 153 -0.77 5.40 20.41
CA ALA A 153 -1.26 4.42 21.37
C ALA A 153 -2.01 5.07 22.53
N ALA A 154 -1.64 6.29 22.93
CA ALA A 154 -2.34 7.06 23.97
C ALA A 154 -3.82 7.34 23.65
N HIS A 155 -4.20 7.30 22.36
CA HIS A 155 -5.61 7.44 21.95
C HIS A 155 -6.42 6.15 22.12
N GLN A 156 -5.77 5.00 22.30
CA GLN A 156 -6.41 3.67 22.40
C GLN A 156 -7.40 3.37 21.26
N ALA A 157 -7.14 3.96 20.10
CA ALA A 157 -7.90 3.76 18.88
C ALA A 157 -7.53 2.44 18.20
N SER A 158 -8.35 1.93 17.29
CA SER A 158 -7.90 0.86 16.39
C SER A 158 -6.71 1.35 15.58
N MET A 159 -5.67 0.50 15.43
CA MET A 159 -4.47 0.85 14.68
C MET A 159 -4.17 -0.17 13.60
N ALA A 160 -3.83 0.30 12.41
CA ALA A 160 -3.27 -0.49 11.32
C ALA A 160 -1.81 -0.06 11.10
N ILE A 161 -0.87 -0.93 11.46
CA ILE A 161 0.56 -0.60 11.51
C ILE A 161 1.27 -1.28 10.35
N TYR A 162 1.78 -0.49 9.43
CA TYR A 162 2.42 -0.91 8.18
C TYR A 162 3.93 -0.99 8.33
N LEU A 163 4.59 -1.76 7.45
CA LEU A 163 6.04 -1.77 7.27
C LEU A 163 6.85 -2.07 8.55
N SER A 164 6.24 -2.77 9.53
CA SER A 164 6.81 -2.90 10.88
C SER A 164 6.98 -4.34 11.35
N THR A 165 6.73 -5.33 10.49
CA THR A 165 6.80 -6.76 10.83
C THR A 165 8.20 -7.23 11.27
N GLY A 166 9.25 -6.54 10.87
CA GLY A 166 10.62 -6.81 11.33
C GLY A 166 10.95 -6.24 12.71
N MET A 167 10.01 -5.54 13.37
CA MET A 167 10.22 -4.81 14.64
C MET A 167 9.10 -5.11 15.66
N LEU A 168 8.54 -6.32 15.64
CA LEU A 168 7.34 -6.65 16.44
C LEU A 168 7.58 -6.54 17.95
N GLU A 169 8.73 -6.98 18.45
CA GLU A 169 9.06 -6.88 19.87
C GLU A 169 9.14 -5.42 20.32
N GLU A 170 9.84 -4.57 19.58
CA GLU A 170 9.91 -3.13 19.87
C GLU A 170 8.53 -2.48 19.74
N LEU A 171 7.75 -2.83 18.71
CA LEU A 171 6.41 -2.33 18.49
C LEU A 171 5.50 -2.64 19.68
N SER A 172 5.49 -3.88 20.18
CA SER A 172 4.75 -4.32 21.35
C SER A 172 5.10 -3.46 22.57
N GLN A 173 6.39 -3.30 22.87
CA GLN A 173 6.86 -2.49 24.00
C GLN A 173 6.39 -1.04 23.89
N ARG A 174 6.45 -0.44 22.72
CA ARG A 174 6.05 0.94 22.47
C ARG A 174 4.53 1.14 22.54
N LEU A 175 3.73 0.17 22.09
CA LEU A 175 2.27 0.19 22.23
C LEU A 175 1.86 0.15 23.72
N ILE A 176 2.49 -0.73 24.52
CA ILE A 176 2.24 -0.83 25.95
C ILE A 176 2.69 0.46 26.67
N ALA A 177 3.85 0.99 26.34
CA ALA A 177 4.36 2.24 26.90
C ALA A 177 3.44 3.43 26.57
N GLY A 178 2.77 3.41 25.43
CA GLY A 178 1.80 4.41 24.99
C GLY A 178 0.40 4.26 25.60
N GLY A 179 0.10 3.15 26.30
CA GLY A 179 -1.14 2.99 27.07
C GLY A 179 -2.05 1.82 26.64
N TYR A 180 -1.67 1.02 25.66
CA TYR A 180 -2.42 -0.22 25.41
C TYR A 180 -2.17 -1.23 26.53
N GLU A 181 -3.24 -1.92 26.92
CA GLU A 181 -3.11 -3.06 27.82
C GLU A 181 -2.44 -4.24 27.10
N LYS A 182 -1.64 -5.02 27.85
CA LYS A 182 -0.91 -6.18 27.34
C LYS A 182 -1.81 -7.18 26.60
N HIS A 183 -3.02 -7.38 27.11
CA HIS A 183 -4.00 -8.33 26.56
C HIS A 183 -4.91 -7.70 25.51
N THR A 184 -4.66 -6.48 25.06
CA THR A 184 -5.40 -5.89 23.94
C THR A 184 -5.31 -6.80 22.73
N PRO A 185 -6.45 -7.20 22.13
CA PRO A 185 -6.43 -8.05 20.94
C PRO A 185 -5.66 -7.43 19.79
N ALA A 186 -4.83 -8.23 19.15
CA ALA A 186 -4.05 -7.87 17.97
C ALA A 186 -4.08 -8.99 16.94
N ALA A 187 -3.73 -8.68 15.72
CA ALA A 187 -3.58 -9.67 14.66
C ALA A 187 -2.46 -9.28 13.69
N LEU A 188 -1.78 -10.29 13.16
CA LEU A 188 -0.85 -10.18 12.07
C LEU A 188 -1.45 -10.88 10.86
N VAL A 189 -1.49 -10.19 9.73
CA VAL A 189 -1.93 -10.80 8.48
C VAL A 189 -0.79 -10.65 7.46
N TYR A 190 -0.25 -11.77 7.06
CA TYR A 190 0.74 -11.86 6.00
C TYR A 190 0.05 -12.11 4.68
N LYS A 191 0.37 -11.30 3.68
CA LYS A 191 -0.20 -11.40 2.34
C LYS A 191 -1.74 -11.50 2.32
N ALA A 192 -2.42 -10.56 2.99
CA ALA A 192 -3.88 -10.49 3.02
C ALA A 192 -4.47 -10.67 1.61
N THR A 193 -5.43 -11.58 1.47
CA THR A 193 -6.15 -11.96 0.26
C THR A 193 -5.33 -12.70 -0.83
N TRP A 194 -4.06 -12.98 -0.60
CA TRP A 194 -3.28 -13.85 -1.48
C TRP A 194 -3.61 -15.33 -1.22
N LYS A 195 -3.23 -16.22 -2.15
CA LYS A 195 -3.43 -17.69 -2.00
C LYS A 195 -2.61 -18.29 -0.85
N ASP A 196 -1.51 -17.67 -0.49
CA ASP A 196 -0.61 -18.02 0.61
C ASP A 196 -0.74 -17.02 1.78
N GLU A 197 -1.95 -16.51 2.01
CA GLU A 197 -2.30 -15.71 3.18
C GLU A 197 -2.10 -16.50 4.47
N GLU A 198 -1.50 -15.86 5.46
CA GLU A 198 -1.45 -16.36 6.83
C GLU A 198 -1.95 -15.29 7.79
N ALA A 199 -2.79 -15.69 8.74
CA ALA A 199 -3.34 -14.80 9.76
C ALA A 199 -3.10 -15.35 11.17
N TYR A 200 -2.56 -14.53 12.05
CA TYR A 200 -2.22 -14.87 13.42
C TYR A 200 -2.98 -13.96 14.37
N LEU A 201 -3.84 -14.55 15.21
CA LEU A 201 -4.51 -13.85 16.31
C LEU A 201 -3.61 -13.88 17.54
N CYS A 202 -3.38 -12.73 18.14
CA CYS A 202 -2.48 -12.55 19.27
C CYS A 202 -2.98 -11.43 20.20
N THR A 203 -2.16 -11.02 21.13
CA THR A 203 -2.35 -9.80 21.91
C THR A 203 -1.19 -8.84 21.64
N VAL A 204 -1.28 -7.62 22.18
CA VAL A 204 -0.19 -6.65 22.05
C VAL A 204 1.12 -7.18 22.68
N GLU A 205 1.04 -8.06 23.70
CA GLU A 205 2.23 -8.63 24.38
C GLU A 205 2.76 -9.90 23.66
N THR A 206 1.92 -10.65 22.94
CA THR A 206 2.27 -11.96 22.34
C THR A 206 2.27 -11.91 20.84
#